data_ca321b4a81c4f7d5fc8a1ed9185d8d7a
#
_entry.id   ca321b4a81c4f7d5fc8a1ed9185d8d7a
#
_cell.length_a   1.000
_cell.length_b   1.000
_cell.length_c   1.000
_cell.angle_alpha   90.00
_cell.angle_beta   90.00
_cell.angle_gamma   90.00
#
_symmetry.space_group_name_H-M   'P 1'
#
loop_
_entity.id
_entity.type
_entity.pdbx_description
1 polymer ?
#
loop_
_entity_poly.entity_id
_entity_poly.type
_entity_poly.pdbx_seq_one_letter_code
_entity_poly.pdbx_strand_id
1 'polypeptide(L)'
;MFFRPGLCGRRNFLQTLAGTLAFPWLNRLVWAADPQDRPPTYPFLEIPAAASGITWTHTAGSSAEKYLPESTGAGCAFLDYDNDGWMDIYLVNSGPCDFFAPARPLRNALYRNNRDGTFTDVTERAGVSGGGYGMGAAAGDYNGDGFPDLYVTQYGRSILYRNNGDGTFTDVTEKAGVAAPGWASSAVWFDYDNDGRLDLFVCRFVDFDKSKHHHCGAPNLPALAGLNEYCYPKIYSPMPSWLFHNNGDGTFTDVSQKMGITDNPGKSWGVVATDINNDGWLDLFVANDTVANFLFVNRQGRRFEEIGFTSGVGFGEGGKARSGMGVDSADFNQDGWMDLFVTNLNHEFYGFYLNRHDETFDDIAGPSGIANATKLMSGWGLKFFDYDNDGNIDLLIANGRPDDLIEKIYDNVTYREPLLLFHNSGAGLTNISRESGPVFSRAMSGRGLALGDFNNDGAVDVLISNNDAAPLLLKNIAGKGNHWVGLSLTGKTCNRDAVGARITWQSGDLKRSTMKTGGGSYLSSHDPRIVLGIGERGKMDWIEVKWPRPSTVVQRFTDLPMDRYISLVEGEGKWK
;
A
#
# COMPACT_ATOMS: atom_id res chain seq x y z
N MET A 1 32.04 -27.74 55.79
CA MET A 1 33.16 -28.63 55.56
C MET A 1 33.59 -28.39 54.14
N PHE A 2 34.58 -27.54 53.88
CA PHE A 2 35.98 -27.85 53.67
C PHE A 2 36.14 -28.93 52.57
N PHE A 3 36.77 -28.78 51.39
CA PHE A 3 38.06 -28.17 51.08
C PHE A 3 38.19 -27.93 49.55
N ARG A 4 38.81 -26.86 49.13
CA ARG A 4 39.60 -26.64 47.92
C ARG A 4 41.01 -27.20 48.18
N PRO A 5 42.06 -27.16 47.29
CA PRO A 5 42.20 -26.89 45.84
C PRO A 5 43.33 -27.76 45.22
N GLY A 6 43.75 -27.53 43.99
CA GLY A 6 45.05 -28.00 43.50
C GLY A 6 45.35 -27.65 42.04
N LEU A 7 46.23 -26.71 41.91
CA LEU A 7 46.90 -26.12 40.74
C LEU A 7 48.09 -26.95 40.22
N CYS A 8 48.62 -26.53 39.07
CA CYS A 8 49.98 -26.75 38.50
C CYS A 8 50.06 -27.85 37.43
N GLY A 9 50.73 -27.68 36.29
CA GLY A 9 51.66 -26.70 35.82
C GLY A 9 52.53 -27.26 34.70
N ARG A 10 52.72 -26.53 33.68
CA ARG A 10 53.85 -26.24 32.80
C ARG A 10 54.92 -27.36 32.44
N ARG A 11 55.24 -27.31 31.14
CA ARG A 11 56.56 -27.19 30.48
C ARG A 11 57.12 -28.37 29.68
N ASN A 12 57.29 -28.09 28.38
CA ASN A 12 58.44 -28.14 27.48
C ASN A 12 59.37 -29.39 27.47
N PHE A 13 59.67 -29.87 26.26
CA PHE A 13 61.04 -29.93 25.70
C PHE A 13 61.01 -30.55 24.28
N LEU A 14 61.44 -29.89 23.35
CA LEU A 14 62.52 -29.74 22.38
C LEU A 14 63.12 -30.97 21.74
N GLN A 15 63.17 -30.97 20.41
CA GLN A 15 64.27 -31.34 19.47
C GLN A 15 64.61 -32.80 19.31
N THR A 16 64.82 -33.38 18.13
CA THR A 16 65.80 -33.07 17.08
C THR A 16 65.57 -33.93 15.82
N LEU A 17 65.73 -33.35 14.64
CA LEU A 17 66.45 -33.75 13.42
C LEU A 17 66.31 -35.14 12.80
N ALA A 18 65.92 -35.30 11.59
CA ALA A 18 66.61 -35.32 10.33
C ALA A 18 65.87 -36.07 9.22
N GLY A 19 65.69 -35.48 8.17
CA GLY A 19 66.14 -35.76 6.81
C GLY A 19 65.26 -36.57 5.88
N THR A 20 64.85 -35.92 4.88
CA THR A 20 64.97 -36.12 3.44
C THR A 20 63.72 -36.42 2.65
N LEU A 21 63.51 -35.47 1.68
CA LEU A 21 62.98 -35.58 0.32
C LEU A 21 61.43 -35.74 0.09
N ALA A 22 60.79 -34.62 -0.15
CA ALA A 22 60.19 -34.16 -1.38
C ALA A 22 59.06 -34.97 -2.03
N PHE A 23 57.85 -34.45 -1.97
CA PHE A 23 57.07 -34.00 -3.13
C PHE A 23 55.80 -33.23 -2.65
N PRO A 24 55.42 -32.10 -3.27
CA PRO A 24 54.36 -31.24 -2.74
C PRO A 24 53.01 -31.66 -3.30
N TRP A 25 52.21 -32.29 -2.48
CA TRP A 25 50.74 -32.28 -2.69
C TRP A 25 50.22 -31.08 -1.95
N LEU A 26 49.95 -30.00 -2.67
CA LEU A 26 49.10 -28.87 -2.23
C LEU A 26 47.69 -29.39 -2.01
N ASN A 27 47.41 -29.91 -0.85
CA ASN A 27 46.06 -29.96 -0.33
C ASN A 27 45.65 -28.52 -0.01
N ARG A 28 44.96 -27.84 -0.93
CA ARG A 28 44.10 -26.75 -0.58
C ARG A 28 43.07 -27.30 0.39
N LEU A 29 43.28 -27.10 1.67
CA LEU A 29 42.20 -27.07 2.66
C LEU A 29 41.28 -25.91 2.26
N VAL A 30 40.28 -26.23 1.46
CA VAL A 30 39.10 -25.38 1.34
C VAL A 30 38.46 -25.45 2.71
N TRP A 31 38.67 -24.43 3.50
CA TRP A 31 37.85 -24.20 4.68
C TRP A 31 36.43 -24.09 4.15
N ALA A 32 35.61 -25.12 4.36
CA ALA A 32 34.17 -24.98 4.22
C ALA A 32 33.81 -23.88 5.23
N ALA A 33 33.32 -22.75 4.73
CA ALA A 33 32.78 -21.72 5.59
C ALA A 33 31.72 -22.38 6.48
N ASP A 34 31.83 -22.11 7.77
CA ASP A 34 30.85 -22.57 8.76
C ASP A 34 29.46 -22.17 8.23
N PRO A 35 28.47 -23.08 8.20
CA PRO A 35 27.09 -22.70 7.81
C PRO A 35 26.52 -21.53 8.61
N GLN A 36 27.11 -21.16 9.74
CA GLN A 36 26.74 -20.00 10.57
C GLN A 36 27.29 -18.66 10.03
N ASP A 37 28.24 -18.65 9.09
CA ASP A 37 28.82 -17.43 8.50
C ASP A 37 28.14 -16.95 7.23
N ARG A 38 27.01 -17.55 6.82
CA ARG A 38 26.18 -16.97 5.76
C ARG A 38 25.37 -15.83 6.38
N PRO A 39 25.47 -14.60 5.83
CA PRO A 39 24.57 -13.53 6.28
C PRO A 39 23.13 -14.05 6.14
N PRO A 40 22.28 -13.83 7.14
CA PRO A 40 20.88 -14.24 7.08
C PRO A 40 20.24 -13.61 5.82
N THR A 41 19.64 -14.43 4.99
CA THR A 41 18.91 -13.98 3.80
C THR A 41 17.51 -13.54 4.25
N TYR A 42 17.35 -12.26 4.54
CA TYR A 42 16.04 -11.68 4.79
C TYR A 42 15.26 -11.47 3.49
N PRO A 43 13.92 -11.50 3.50
CA PRO A 43 13.12 -11.27 2.29
C PRO A 43 13.26 -9.86 1.72
N PHE A 44 13.56 -8.87 2.54
CA PHE A 44 13.67 -7.47 2.12
C PHE A 44 14.98 -6.82 2.55
N LEU A 45 15.54 -5.99 1.65
CA LEU A 45 16.71 -5.15 1.92
C LEU A 45 16.30 -3.67 1.83
N GLU A 46 16.67 -2.90 2.84
CA GLU A 46 16.53 -1.44 2.78
C GLU A 46 17.51 -0.83 1.79
N ILE A 47 17.01 0.02 0.91
CA ILE A 47 17.83 0.84 0.03
C ILE A 47 17.94 2.24 0.65
N PRO A 48 19.07 2.59 1.27
CA PRO A 48 19.21 3.88 1.95
C PRO A 48 19.26 5.04 0.96
N ALA A 49 18.93 6.25 1.42
CA ALA A 49 18.96 7.48 0.63
C ALA A 49 20.27 7.71 -0.11
N ALA A 50 21.41 7.38 0.51
CA ALA A 50 22.73 7.51 -0.11
C ALA A 50 22.93 6.55 -1.31
N ALA A 51 22.22 5.43 -1.36
CA ALA A 51 22.27 4.47 -2.47
C ALA A 51 21.19 4.76 -3.52
N SER A 52 19.97 5.10 -3.08
CA SER A 52 18.85 5.36 -3.99
C SER A 52 18.87 6.76 -4.60
N GLY A 53 19.49 7.75 -3.95
CA GLY A 53 19.37 9.16 -4.31
C GLY A 53 18.09 9.84 -3.82
N ILE A 54 17.20 9.13 -3.12
CA ILE A 54 15.94 9.66 -2.58
C ILE A 54 16.24 10.39 -1.27
N THR A 55 16.45 11.70 -1.35
CA THR A 55 16.81 12.54 -0.19
C THR A 55 15.64 13.33 0.38
N TRP A 56 14.44 13.14 -0.17
CA TRP A 56 13.22 13.80 0.29
C TRP A 56 12.84 13.35 1.70
N THR A 57 12.20 14.24 2.45
CA THR A 57 11.70 13.97 3.79
C THR A 57 10.33 14.59 3.95
N HIS A 58 9.38 13.84 4.50
CA HIS A 58 8.08 14.35 4.88
C HIS A 58 8.20 15.34 6.04
N THR A 59 7.37 16.38 6.02
CA THR A 59 7.24 17.37 7.10
C THR A 59 5.77 17.60 7.36
N ALA A 60 5.25 17.14 8.48
CA ALA A 60 3.84 17.29 8.87
C ALA A 60 3.51 18.70 9.40
N GLY A 61 4.52 19.48 9.79
CA GLY A 61 4.32 20.77 10.45
C GLY A 61 3.93 20.66 11.92
N SER A 62 4.35 19.58 12.57
CA SER A 62 4.04 19.28 13.98
C SER A 62 4.25 20.46 14.89
N SER A 63 3.21 20.82 15.67
CA SER A 63 3.15 22.01 16.51
C SER A 63 2.73 21.69 17.94
N ALA A 64 2.86 22.67 18.86
CA ALA A 64 2.33 22.57 20.22
C ALA A 64 0.79 22.62 20.27
N GLU A 65 0.16 23.15 19.22
CA GLU A 65 -1.30 23.24 19.10
C GLU A 65 -1.95 21.90 18.81
N LYS A 66 -1.20 20.95 18.20
CA LYS A 66 -1.66 19.61 17.82
C LYS A 66 -2.87 19.64 16.88
N TYR A 67 -2.72 20.33 15.74
CA TYR A 67 -3.72 20.30 14.68
C TYR A 67 -3.84 18.87 14.13
N LEU A 68 -5.07 18.36 14.01
CA LEU A 68 -5.31 16.96 13.68
C LEU A 68 -4.63 16.49 12.37
N PRO A 69 -4.53 17.30 11.30
CA PRO A 69 -3.82 16.87 10.07
C PRO A 69 -2.33 16.54 10.27
N GLU A 70 -1.67 17.13 11.26
CA GLU A 70 -0.26 16.88 11.58
C GLU A 70 0.04 15.41 11.90
N SER A 71 -0.96 14.66 12.40
CA SER A 71 -0.81 13.27 12.86
C SER A 71 -0.98 12.23 11.73
N THR A 72 -1.55 12.63 10.57
CA THR A 72 -2.06 11.69 9.57
C THR A 72 -1.04 11.31 8.51
N GLY A 73 0.01 12.11 8.34
CA GLY A 73 1.09 11.86 7.39
C GLY A 73 0.64 11.97 5.95
N ALA A 74 1.42 11.42 5.05
CA ALA A 74 1.19 11.49 3.63
C ALA A 74 1.38 10.16 2.92
N GLY A 75 0.86 10.07 1.70
CA GLY A 75 0.97 8.91 0.83
C GLY A 75 2.18 8.93 -0.08
N CYS A 76 2.29 7.87 -0.86
CA CYS A 76 3.31 7.68 -1.89
C CYS A 76 2.72 6.91 -3.08
N ALA A 77 3.41 6.93 -4.22
CA ALA A 77 2.97 6.18 -5.39
C ALA A 77 4.16 5.63 -6.17
N PHE A 78 3.95 4.44 -6.78
CA PHE A 78 4.70 3.97 -7.93
C PHE A 78 3.89 4.27 -9.19
N LEU A 79 4.54 4.79 -10.23
CA LEU A 79 3.98 5.02 -11.54
C LEU A 79 5.10 5.06 -12.59
N ASP A 80 4.80 4.68 -13.82
CA ASP A 80 5.71 4.83 -14.97
C ASP A 80 5.31 6.10 -15.72
N TYR A 81 5.80 7.28 -15.24
CA TYR A 81 5.29 8.57 -15.72
C TYR A 81 5.76 8.92 -17.13
N ASP A 82 6.88 8.35 -17.59
CA ASP A 82 7.43 8.62 -18.93
C ASP A 82 7.32 7.40 -19.89
N ASN A 83 6.56 6.35 -19.47
CA ASN A 83 6.30 5.12 -20.23
C ASN A 83 7.58 4.40 -20.70
N ASP A 84 8.63 4.42 -19.86
CA ASP A 84 9.88 3.75 -20.18
C ASP A 84 9.96 2.29 -19.68
N GLY A 85 8.90 1.80 -19.03
CA GLY A 85 8.74 0.45 -18.49
C GLY A 85 9.34 0.24 -17.10
N TRP A 86 9.78 1.32 -16.42
CA TRP A 86 10.35 1.28 -15.08
C TRP A 86 9.52 2.15 -14.12
N MET A 87 9.26 1.63 -12.93
CA MET A 87 8.45 2.34 -11.97
C MET A 87 9.23 3.50 -11.34
N ASP A 88 8.67 4.68 -11.46
CA ASP A 88 9.07 5.92 -10.81
C ASP A 88 8.37 6.07 -9.47
N ILE A 89 8.81 7.04 -8.66
CA ILE A 89 8.30 7.25 -7.31
C ILE A 89 7.75 8.67 -7.16
N TYR A 90 6.51 8.80 -6.67
CA TYR A 90 5.95 10.06 -6.24
C TYR A 90 5.73 10.07 -4.73
N LEU A 91 6.16 11.15 -4.05
CA LEU A 91 6.09 11.34 -2.61
C LEU A 91 5.34 12.64 -2.29
N VAL A 92 4.31 12.54 -1.44
CA VAL A 92 3.45 13.67 -1.10
C VAL A 92 3.95 14.33 0.19
N ASN A 93 4.03 15.67 0.22
CA ASN A 93 4.43 16.45 1.39
C ASN A 93 3.35 17.41 1.86
N SER A 94 3.42 17.79 3.11
CA SER A 94 2.52 18.78 3.71
C SER A 94 3.08 20.19 3.48
N GLY A 95 2.44 20.96 2.59
CA GLY A 95 2.78 22.34 2.30
C GLY A 95 2.00 23.37 3.16
N PRO A 96 2.01 24.64 2.79
CA PRO A 96 1.34 25.70 3.55
C PRO A 96 -0.19 25.54 3.54
N CYS A 97 -0.82 25.85 4.68
CA CYS A 97 -2.27 25.89 4.85
C CYS A 97 -2.64 26.92 5.94
N ASP A 98 -3.90 26.96 6.37
CA ASP A 98 -4.41 27.93 7.34
C ASP A 98 -3.77 27.79 8.74
N PHE A 99 -3.28 26.61 9.11
CA PHE A 99 -2.62 26.36 10.39
C PHE A 99 -1.10 26.17 10.27
N PHE A 100 -0.55 25.98 9.08
CA PHE A 100 0.87 25.69 8.86
C PHE A 100 1.51 26.60 7.81
N ALA A 101 2.55 27.35 8.22
CA ALA A 101 3.38 28.16 7.35
C ALA A 101 4.84 27.72 7.48
N PRO A 102 5.33 26.85 6.58
CA PRO A 102 6.69 26.32 6.67
C PRO A 102 7.75 27.42 6.48
N ALA A 103 8.85 27.34 7.24
CA ALA A 103 9.95 28.33 7.16
C ALA A 103 10.71 28.28 5.82
N ARG A 104 10.58 27.19 5.08
CA ARG A 104 11.10 27.01 3.72
C ARG A 104 10.03 26.36 2.85
N PRO A 105 10.03 26.58 1.54
CA PRO A 105 9.10 25.90 0.65
C PRO A 105 9.22 24.38 0.81
N LEU A 106 8.10 23.73 1.06
CA LEU A 106 7.97 22.27 1.05
C LEU A 106 7.27 21.88 -0.25
N ARG A 107 7.65 20.74 -0.81
CA ARG A 107 7.10 20.25 -2.07
C ARG A 107 6.96 18.74 -2.08
N ASN A 108 6.04 18.25 -2.87
CA ASN A 108 6.01 16.86 -3.30
C ASN A 108 7.29 16.53 -4.07
N ALA A 109 7.56 15.27 -4.34
CA ALA A 109 8.71 14.89 -5.14
C ALA A 109 8.36 13.77 -6.12
N LEU A 110 8.74 13.95 -7.39
CA LEU A 110 8.76 12.92 -8.42
C LEU A 110 10.20 12.51 -8.68
N TYR A 111 10.48 11.24 -8.46
CA TYR A 111 11.80 10.64 -8.67
C TYR A 111 11.74 9.69 -9.86
N ARG A 112 12.49 10.02 -10.91
CA ARG A 112 12.65 9.17 -12.08
C ARG A 112 13.61 8.01 -11.78
N ASN A 113 13.24 6.81 -12.15
CA ASN A 113 14.06 5.62 -12.05
C ASN A 113 15.20 5.64 -13.10
N ASN A 114 16.45 5.52 -12.67
CA ASN A 114 17.61 5.49 -13.55
C ASN A 114 17.96 4.08 -14.07
N ARG A 115 17.17 3.04 -13.72
CA ARG A 115 17.32 1.64 -14.12
C ARG A 115 18.57 0.93 -13.54
N ASP A 116 19.22 1.54 -12.58
CA ASP A 116 20.41 1.01 -11.90
C ASP A 116 20.24 0.93 -10.37
N GLY A 117 18.99 1.07 -9.90
CA GLY A 117 18.65 1.11 -8.48
C GLY A 117 18.75 2.49 -7.86
N THR A 118 19.09 3.52 -8.65
CA THR A 118 19.10 4.92 -8.23
C THR A 118 17.94 5.71 -8.86
N PHE A 119 17.65 6.87 -8.28
CA PHE A 119 16.56 7.74 -8.71
C PHE A 119 17.03 9.19 -8.82
N THR A 120 16.49 9.92 -9.79
CA THR A 120 16.77 11.34 -10.01
C THR A 120 15.52 12.17 -9.74
N ASP A 121 15.64 13.18 -8.89
CA ASP A 121 14.56 14.14 -8.64
C ASP A 121 14.28 14.98 -9.92
N VAL A 122 13.08 14.81 -10.46
CA VAL A 122 12.62 15.51 -11.68
C VAL A 122 11.41 16.41 -11.41
N THR A 123 11.06 16.63 -10.16
CA THR A 123 9.83 17.30 -9.70
C THR A 123 9.61 18.66 -10.36
N GLU A 124 10.61 19.52 -10.35
CA GLU A 124 10.51 20.88 -10.92
C GLU A 124 10.33 20.84 -12.45
N ARG A 125 11.11 19.96 -13.12
CA ARG A 125 11.00 19.78 -14.57
C ARG A 125 9.63 19.23 -14.95
N ALA A 126 9.13 18.28 -14.18
CA ALA A 126 7.82 17.65 -14.42
C ALA A 126 6.62 18.56 -14.06
N GLY A 127 6.84 19.60 -13.23
CA GLY A 127 5.79 20.53 -12.84
C GLY A 127 4.81 20.00 -11.81
N VAL A 128 5.23 19.05 -10.94
CA VAL A 128 4.35 18.35 -9.98
C VAL A 128 4.69 18.60 -8.50
N SER A 129 5.26 19.76 -8.21
CA SER A 129 5.72 20.15 -6.86
C SER A 129 4.60 20.23 -5.82
N GLY A 130 3.34 20.26 -6.22
CA GLY A 130 2.21 20.52 -5.31
C GLY A 130 2.12 22.01 -4.96
N GLY A 131 1.59 22.32 -3.78
CA GLY A 131 1.48 23.73 -3.35
C GLY A 131 0.61 23.93 -2.11
N GLY A 132 -0.02 22.88 -1.61
CA GLY A 132 -0.85 22.86 -0.42
C GLY A 132 -0.45 21.77 0.56
N TYR A 133 -1.27 21.54 1.56
CA TYR A 133 -1.06 20.49 2.55
C TYR A 133 -1.48 19.13 1.94
N GLY A 134 -0.51 18.44 1.33
CA GLY A 134 -0.75 17.19 0.61
C GLY A 134 -1.08 16.03 1.54
N MET A 135 -1.93 15.14 1.04
CA MET A 135 -2.37 13.93 1.74
C MET A 135 -1.97 12.68 0.97
N GLY A 136 -2.58 12.38 -0.15
CA GLY A 136 -2.40 11.15 -0.90
C GLY A 136 -2.16 11.36 -2.38
N ALA A 137 -1.89 10.26 -3.09
CA ALA A 137 -1.72 10.22 -4.52
C ALA A 137 -2.45 9.03 -5.13
N ALA A 138 -3.09 9.24 -6.29
CA ALA A 138 -3.71 8.19 -7.11
C ALA A 138 -3.29 8.37 -8.56
N ALA A 139 -2.58 7.38 -9.12
CA ALA A 139 -2.17 7.36 -10.51
C ALA A 139 -3.19 6.59 -11.36
N GLY A 140 -3.47 7.04 -12.59
CA GLY A 140 -4.36 6.39 -13.55
C GLY A 140 -4.49 7.18 -14.83
N ASP A 141 -4.69 6.51 -15.95
CA ASP A 141 -4.87 7.12 -17.28
C ASP A 141 -6.35 7.48 -17.49
N TYR A 142 -6.78 8.62 -16.90
CA TYR A 142 -8.21 9.01 -16.94
C TYR A 142 -8.67 9.47 -18.32
N ASN A 143 -7.75 9.93 -19.18
CA ASN A 143 -8.08 10.46 -20.50
C ASN A 143 -7.86 9.43 -21.63
N GLY A 144 -7.30 8.24 -21.32
CA GLY A 144 -7.09 7.14 -22.26
C GLY A 144 -5.97 7.38 -23.26
N ASP A 145 -5.05 8.33 -23.02
CA ASP A 145 -3.98 8.68 -23.97
C ASP A 145 -2.72 7.76 -23.85
N GLY A 146 -2.68 6.93 -22.81
CA GLY A 146 -1.62 5.95 -22.59
C GLY A 146 -0.54 6.42 -21.62
N PHE A 147 -0.67 7.58 -21.04
CA PHE A 147 0.23 8.08 -20.00
C PHE A 147 -0.51 8.19 -18.67
N PRO A 148 0.06 7.70 -17.56
CA PRO A 148 -0.60 7.82 -16.27
C PRO A 148 -0.65 9.27 -15.81
N ASP A 149 -1.85 9.72 -15.47
CA ASP A 149 -2.13 11.00 -14.84
C ASP A 149 -2.02 10.85 -13.32
N LEU A 150 -1.96 11.98 -12.59
CA LEU A 150 -1.75 11.95 -11.16
C LEU A 150 -2.77 12.85 -10.44
N TYR A 151 -3.59 12.25 -9.58
CA TYR A 151 -4.46 12.98 -8.67
C TYR A 151 -3.84 13.04 -7.28
N VAL A 152 -3.61 14.26 -6.77
CA VAL A 152 -3.03 14.50 -5.44
C VAL A 152 -4.08 15.08 -4.52
N THR A 153 -4.49 14.31 -3.53
CA THR A 153 -5.44 14.77 -2.52
C THR A 153 -4.75 15.71 -1.52
N GLN A 154 -5.50 16.68 -1.01
CA GLN A 154 -4.97 17.67 -0.08
C GLN A 154 -5.99 18.04 1.01
N TYR A 155 -5.50 18.52 2.12
CA TYR A 155 -6.27 19.40 2.98
C TYR A 155 -6.35 20.78 2.31
N GLY A 156 -7.54 21.11 1.81
CA GLY A 156 -7.79 22.32 1.02
C GLY A 156 -8.30 22.00 -0.38
N ARG A 157 -7.48 22.18 -1.40
CA ARG A 157 -7.78 21.95 -2.82
C ARG A 157 -6.91 20.81 -3.36
N SER A 158 -7.51 19.71 -3.73
CA SER A 158 -6.83 18.61 -4.44
C SER A 158 -6.38 19.03 -5.84
N ILE A 159 -5.42 18.31 -6.43
CA ILE A 159 -4.85 18.65 -7.73
C ILE A 159 -4.95 17.45 -8.68
N LEU A 160 -5.45 17.68 -9.90
CA LEU A 160 -5.34 16.75 -11.02
C LEU A 160 -4.24 17.24 -11.97
N TYR A 161 -3.16 16.50 -12.03
CA TYR A 161 -2.09 16.69 -12.98
C TYR A 161 -2.30 15.77 -14.18
N ARG A 162 -2.57 16.35 -15.36
CA ARG A 162 -2.58 15.62 -16.63
C ARG A 162 -1.17 15.45 -17.13
N ASN A 163 -0.77 14.23 -17.45
CA ASN A 163 0.49 13.93 -18.10
C ASN A 163 0.48 14.42 -19.55
N ASN A 164 1.51 15.13 -19.98
CA ASN A 164 1.60 15.67 -21.34
C ASN A 164 2.31 14.71 -22.32
N GLY A 165 2.81 13.55 -21.86
CA GLY A 165 3.54 12.56 -22.65
C GLY A 165 4.97 12.97 -23.03
N ASP A 166 5.47 14.08 -22.51
CA ASP A 166 6.82 14.60 -22.77
C ASP A 166 7.69 14.68 -21.50
N GLY A 167 7.24 14.03 -20.42
CA GLY A 167 7.85 14.04 -19.10
C GLY A 167 7.48 15.24 -18.25
N THR A 168 6.45 16.00 -18.65
CA THR A 168 5.86 17.11 -17.88
C THR A 168 4.38 16.90 -17.61
N PHE A 169 3.83 17.61 -16.64
CA PHE A 169 2.42 17.59 -16.29
C PHE A 169 1.82 19.00 -16.32
N THR A 170 0.50 19.05 -16.51
CA THR A 170 -0.30 20.27 -16.44
C THR A 170 -1.36 20.15 -15.36
N ASP A 171 -1.45 21.11 -14.42
CA ASP A 171 -2.58 21.21 -13.49
C ASP A 171 -3.86 21.56 -14.29
N VAL A 172 -4.78 20.60 -14.36
CA VAL A 172 -6.06 20.74 -15.06
C VAL A 172 -7.26 20.74 -14.11
N THR A 173 -7.03 20.82 -12.81
CA THR A 173 -8.02 20.63 -11.74
C THR A 173 -9.27 21.48 -11.93
N GLU A 174 -9.10 22.79 -12.15
CA GLU A 174 -10.23 23.72 -12.32
C GLU A 174 -11.01 23.44 -13.60
N LYS A 175 -10.29 23.16 -14.70
CA LYS A 175 -10.89 22.80 -15.98
C LYS A 175 -11.65 21.48 -15.86
N ALA A 176 -11.07 20.53 -15.17
CA ALA A 176 -11.66 19.20 -14.97
C ALA A 176 -12.82 19.20 -13.96
N GLY A 177 -12.88 20.18 -13.04
CA GLY A 177 -13.95 20.29 -12.04
C GLY A 177 -13.80 19.32 -10.85
N VAL A 178 -12.55 18.89 -10.51
CA VAL A 178 -12.28 17.83 -9.50
C VAL A 178 -11.49 18.33 -8.29
N ALA A 179 -11.64 19.59 -7.93
CA ALA A 179 -10.87 20.20 -6.82
C ALA A 179 -11.11 19.56 -5.45
N ALA A 180 -12.25 18.90 -5.22
CA ALA A 180 -12.64 18.19 -3.98
C ALA A 180 -12.26 18.97 -2.72
N PRO A 181 -12.84 20.16 -2.45
CA PRO A 181 -12.39 21.06 -1.39
C PRO A 181 -12.66 20.52 0.01
N GLY A 182 -11.83 20.94 0.96
CA GLY A 182 -11.86 20.52 2.37
C GLY A 182 -10.77 19.51 2.65
N TRP A 183 -11.01 18.52 3.51
CA TRP A 183 -9.99 17.53 3.83
C TRP A 183 -10.21 16.24 3.02
N ALA A 184 -9.63 16.18 1.81
CA ALA A 184 -9.57 14.98 1.00
C ALA A 184 -8.46 14.04 1.52
N SER A 185 -8.74 12.73 1.59
CA SER A 185 -7.81 11.69 2.03
C SER A 185 -7.39 10.78 0.85
N SER A 186 -7.78 9.51 0.80
CA SER A 186 -7.48 8.66 -0.35
C SER A 186 -8.37 8.95 -1.55
N ALA A 187 -7.89 8.58 -2.73
CA ALA A 187 -8.68 8.60 -3.95
C ALA A 187 -8.47 7.32 -4.75
N VAL A 188 -9.45 6.97 -5.60
CA VAL A 188 -9.38 5.79 -6.46
C VAL A 188 -9.95 6.08 -7.84
N TRP A 189 -9.24 5.62 -8.86
CA TRP A 189 -9.70 5.57 -10.25
C TRP A 189 -10.39 4.24 -10.51
N PHE A 190 -11.61 4.27 -11.07
CA PHE A 190 -12.38 3.08 -11.44
C PHE A 190 -13.52 3.47 -12.38
N ASP A 191 -14.06 2.52 -13.11
CA ASP A 191 -15.18 2.72 -14.04
C ASP A 191 -16.45 2.24 -13.33
N TYR A 192 -17.23 3.19 -12.72
CA TYR A 192 -18.39 2.81 -11.92
C TYR A 192 -19.62 2.50 -12.76
N ASP A 193 -19.75 3.09 -13.97
CA ASP A 193 -20.94 2.92 -14.82
C ASP A 193 -20.68 2.07 -16.06
N ASN A 194 -19.46 1.49 -16.13
CA ASN A 194 -19.04 0.58 -17.19
C ASN A 194 -19.12 1.21 -18.58
N ASP A 195 -18.77 2.49 -18.70
CA ASP A 195 -18.74 3.20 -19.96
C ASP A 195 -17.37 3.18 -20.67
N GLY A 196 -16.38 2.57 -20.03
CA GLY A 196 -15.02 2.39 -20.56
C GLY A 196 -14.06 3.52 -20.18
N ARG A 197 -14.44 4.43 -19.31
CA ARG A 197 -13.61 5.53 -18.81
C ARG A 197 -13.38 5.40 -17.31
N LEU A 198 -12.25 5.88 -16.85
CA LEU A 198 -11.99 5.95 -15.41
C LEU A 198 -12.69 7.16 -14.79
N ASP A 199 -13.56 6.91 -13.84
CA ASP A 199 -14.17 7.86 -12.93
C ASP A 199 -13.29 8.02 -11.68
N LEU A 200 -13.61 9.01 -10.82
CA LEU A 200 -12.81 9.32 -9.65
C LEU A 200 -13.68 9.34 -8.38
N PHE A 201 -13.35 8.47 -7.42
CA PHE A 201 -13.87 8.58 -6.07
C PHE A 201 -12.82 9.19 -5.14
N VAL A 202 -13.22 10.17 -4.30
CA VAL A 202 -12.34 10.86 -3.37
C VAL A 202 -12.94 10.79 -1.96
N CYS A 203 -12.23 10.15 -1.07
CA CYS A 203 -12.57 10.10 0.35
C CYS A 203 -12.47 11.48 0.99
N ARG A 204 -13.41 11.78 1.88
CA ARG A 204 -13.39 12.99 2.70
C ARG A 204 -13.42 12.63 4.17
N PHE A 205 -12.55 13.27 4.95
CA PHE A 205 -12.43 12.91 6.36
C PHE A 205 -13.46 13.66 7.22
N VAL A 206 -13.13 14.77 7.79
CA VAL A 206 -14.01 15.52 8.71
C VAL A 206 -14.16 16.98 8.29
N ASP A 207 -15.19 17.64 8.81
CA ASP A 207 -15.35 19.08 8.68
C ASP A 207 -14.37 19.79 9.65
N PHE A 208 -13.19 20.11 9.13
CA PHE A 208 -12.09 20.73 9.87
C PHE A 208 -11.54 21.95 9.12
N ASP A 209 -11.30 23.00 9.84
CA ASP A 209 -10.45 24.13 9.53
C ASP A 209 -9.82 24.67 10.81
N LYS A 210 -8.87 25.59 10.72
CA LYS A 210 -8.19 26.14 11.90
C LYS A 210 -9.16 26.73 12.92
N SER A 211 -10.27 27.32 12.48
CA SER A 211 -11.27 27.93 13.39
C SER A 211 -12.08 26.89 14.19
N LYS A 212 -12.12 25.64 13.70
CA LYS A 212 -12.80 24.50 14.33
C LYS A 212 -11.85 23.65 15.17
N HIS A 213 -10.58 24.05 15.27
CA HIS A 213 -9.62 23.35 16.12
C HIS A 213 -10.03 23.40 17.58
N HIS A 214 -9.89 22.28 18.26
CA HIS A 214 -10.10 22.14 19.70
C HIS A 214 -8.77 21.82 20.39
N HIS A 215 -8.56 22.39 21.57
CA HIS A 215 -7.46 21.97 22.44
C HIS A 215 -7.90 20.76 23.25
N CYS A 216 -7.32 19.64 22.96
CA CYS A 216 -7.53 18.40 23.70
C CYS A 216 -6.33 18.09 24.58
N GLY A 217 -6.56 17.36 25.67
CA GLY A 217 -5.51 16.95 26.57
C GLY A 217 -6.09 16.16 27.75
N ALA A 218 -5.24 15.53 28.52
CA ALA A 218 -5.58 14.76 29.70
C ALA A 218 -5.14 15.49 30.98
N PRO A 219 -5.84 16.56 31.41
CA PRO A 219 -5.42 17.38 32.54
C PRO A 219 -5.34 16.60 33.87
N ASN A 220 -6.03 15.47 33.95
CA ASN A 220 -6.01 14.58 35.12
C ASN A 220 -4.78 13.65 35.17
N LEU A 221 -3.97 13.61 34.09
CA LEU A 221 -2.71 12.85 34.03
C LEU A 221 -1.54 13.80 34.29
N PRO A 222 -0.82 13.68 35.43
CA PRO A 222 0.29 14.58 35.76
C PRO A 222 1.38 14.67 34.68
N ALA A 223 1.60 13.57 33.95
CA ALA A 223 2.58 13.49 32.86
C ALA A 223 2.20 14.36 31.64
N LEU A 224 0.94 14.74 31.50
CA LEU A 224 0.40 15.51 30.36
C LEU A 224 -0.11 16.90 30.80
N ALA A 225 0.07 17.29 32.06
CA ALA A 225 -0.39 18.58 32.56
C ALA A 225 0.20 19.73 31.72
N GLY A 226 -0.67 20.54 31.11
CA GLY A 226 -0.30 21.67 30.26
C GLY A 226 0.19 21.32 28.86
N LEU A 227 0.06 20.07 28.43
CA LEU A 227 0.33 19.64 27.04
C LEU A 227 -1.00 19.46 26.29
N ASN A 228 -1.01 19.84 25.02
CA ASN A 228 -2.09 19.50 24.08
C ASN A 228 -1.82 18.13 23.48
N GLU A 229 -2.88 17.38 23.24
CA GLU A 229 -2.91 16.11 22.50
C GLU A 229 -3.70 16.31 21.21
N TYR A 230 -3.46 15.46 20.20
CA TYR A 230 -4.33 15.42 19.04
C TYR A 230 -5.74 15.02 19.45
N CYS A 231 -6.71 15.81 19.01
CA CYS A 231 -8.10 15.53 19.34
C CYS A 231 -8.61 14.27 18.63
N TYR A 232 -9.40 13.49 19.33
CA TYR A 232 -10.08 12.35 18.73
C TYR A 232 -11.04 12.83 17.63
N PRO A 233 -11.03 12.20 16.44
CA PRO A 233 -11.91 12.58 15.32
C PRO A 233 -13.40 12.55 15.64
N LYS A 234 -13.77 11.88 16.73
CA LYS A 234 -15.16 11.80 17.22
C LYS A 234 -15.81 13.16 17.46
N ILE A 235 -15.03 14.18 17.79
CA ILE A 235 -15.56 15.53 18.07
C ILE A 235 -15.87 16.35 16.83
N TYR A 236 -15.36 15.96 15.67
CA TYR A 236 -15.59 16.63 14.40
C TYR A 236 -16.73 15.98 13.62
N SER A 237 -17.46 16.77 12.84
CA SER A 237 -18.56 16.29 12.01
C SER A 237 -18.05 15.42 10.85
N PRO A 238 -18.70 14.29 10.58
CA PRO A 238 -18.41 13.48 9.40
C PRO A 238 -18.79 14.22 8.13
N MET A 239 -18.13 13.92 7.02
CA MET A 239 -18.35 14.54 5.71
C MET A 239 -18.58 13.48 4.64
N PRO A 240 -19.48 13.72 3.64
CA PRO A 240 -19.63 12.81 2.52
C PRO A 240 -18.43 12.88 1.59
N SER A 241 -18.05 11.74 1.02
CA SER A 241 -17.05 11.61 -0.04
C SER A 241 -17.59 12.13 -1.38
N TRP A 242 -16.70 12.28 -2.38
CA TRP A 242 -17.09 12.67 -3.75
C TRP A 242 -17.00 11.50 -4.72
N LEU A 243 -17.89 11.49 -5.68
CA LEU A 243 -17.83 10.66 -6.88
C LEU A 243 -17.96 11.57 -8.10
N PHE A 244 -16.93 11.58 -8.93
CA PHE A 244 -16.86 12.37 -10.16
C PHE A 244 -16.94 11.46 -11.37
N HIS A 245 -17.96 11.64 -12.20
CA HIS A 245 -18.13 10.94 -13.48
C HIS A 245 -17.29 11.61 -14.57
N ASN A 246 -16.55 10.82 -15.32
CA ASN A 246 -15.71 11.27 -16.43
C ASN A 246 -16.52 11.50 -17.70
N ASN A 247 -16.66 12.75 -18.12
CA ASN A 247 -17.45 13.11 -19.30
C ASN A 247 -16.79 12.73 -20.65
N GLY A 248 -15.53 12.26 -20.64
CA GLY A 248 -14.77 11.85 -21.83
C GLY A 248 -14.18 13.02 -22.64
N ASP A 249 -14.33 14.26 -22.17
CA ASP A 249 -13.79 15.47 -22.81
C ASP A 249 -12.69 16.16 -21.96
N GLY A 250 -12.21 15.47 -20.92
CA GLY A 250 -11.25 15.97 -19.94
C GLY A 250 -11.89 16.76 -18.81
N THR A 251 -13.21 16.72 -18.69
CA THR A 251 -13.98 17.28 -17.57
C THR A 251 -14.73 16.19 -16.81
N PHE A 252 -15.12 16.49 -15.58
CA PHE A 252 -15.90 15.58 -14.74
C PHE A 252 -17.16 16.25 -14.22
N THR A 253 -18.16 15.44 -13.92
CA THR A 253 -19.41 15.88 -13.27
C THR A 253 -19.49 15.26 -11.87
N ASP A 254 -19.69 16.07 -10.84
CA ASP A 254 -19.99 15.56 -9.50
C ASP A 254 -21.36 14.87 -9.50
N VAL A 255 -21.34 13.55 -9.31
CA VAL A 255 -22.54 12.71 -9.26
C VAL A 255 -22.79 12.13 -7.86
N SER A 256 -22.06 12.59 -6.84
CA SER A 256 -22.10 12.06 -5.48
C SER A 256 -23.51 11.97 -4.91
N GLN A 257 -24.32 13.03 -5.08
CA GLN A 257 -25.70 13.04 -4.62
C GLN A 257 -26.58 12.09 -5.43
N LYS A 258 -26.49 12.14 -6.76
CA LYS A 258 -27.27 11.28 -7.68
C LYS A 258 -27.01 9.79 -7.39
N MET A 259 -25.75 9.46 -7.08
CA MET A 259 -25.32 8.08 -6.86
C MET A 259 -25.50 7.61 -5.41
N GLY A 260 -26.01 8.45 -4.49
CA GLY A 260 -26.29 8.07 -3.10
C GLY A 260 -25.09 8.10 -2.17
N ILE A 261 -23.95 8.62 -2.61
CA ILE A 261 -22.73 8.73 -1.78
C ILE A 261 -22.95 9.76 -0.65
N THR A 262 -23.63 10.88 -0.95
CA THR A 262 -23.87 11.95 0.05
C THR A 262 -24.86 11.58 1.13
N ASP A 263 -25.63 10.50 0.95
CA ASP A 263 -26.58 10.02 1.96
C ASP A 263 -25.87 9.46 3.19
N ASN A 264 -24.57 9.15 3.05
CA ASN A 264 -23.74 8.49 4.08
C ASN A 264 -22.49 9.33 4.38
N PRO A 265 -22.61 10.36 5.25
CA PRO A 265 -21.44 11.12 5.67
C PRO A 265 -20.54 10.25 6.57
N GLY A 266 -19.27 10.15 6.19
CA GLY A 266 -18.27 9.34 6.87
C GLY A 266 -17.09 10.15 7.39
N LYS A 267 -16.10 9.45 7.90
CA LYS A 267 -14.76 9.97 8.25
C LYS A 267 -13.74 9.13 7.51
N SER A 268 -13.78 9.26 6.18
CA SER A 268 -13.21 8.29 5.25
C SER A 268 -11.71 8.49 5.06
N TRP A 269 -10.95 7.39 5.11
CA TRP A 269 -9.52 7.33 4.86
C TRP A 269 -9.18 6.49 3.64
N GLY A 270 -9.03 5.19 3.79
CA GLY A 270 -8.71 4.26 2.70
C GLY A 270 -9.93 3.88 1.89
N VAL A 271 -9.72 3.60 0.60
CA VAL A 271 -10.75 3.08 -0.31
C VAL A 271 -10.16 2.08 -1.29
N VAL A 272 -10.91 1.02 -1.56
CA VAL A 272 -10.61 0.06 -2.63
C VAL A 272 -11.86 -0.17 -3.47
N ALA A 273 -11.69 -0.14 -4.81
CA ALA A 273 -12.72 -0.51 -5.77
C ALA A 273 -12.53 -1.98 -6.19
N THR A 274 -13.54 -2.80 -5.95
CA THR A 274 -13.51 -4.26 -6.11
C THR A 274 -14.91 -4.78 -6.41
N ASP A 275 -15.06 -5.95 -7.04
CA ASP A 275 -16.37 -6.57 -7.32
C ASP A 275 -16.59 -7.69 -6.30
N ILE A 276 -17.33 -7.39 -5.21
CA ILE A 276 -17.52 -8.30 -4.08
C ILE A 276 -18.60 -9.38 -4.34
N ASN A 277 -19.48 -9.17 -5.30
CA ASN A 277 -20.59 -10.05 -5.59
C ASN A 277 -20.51 -10.73 -6.96
N ASN A 278 -19.38 -10.56 -7.69
CA ASN A 278 -19.10 -11.17 -8.99
C ASN A 278 -20.09 -10.78 -10.12
N ASP A 279 -20.76 -9.61 -10.00
CA ASP A 279 -21.74 -9.16 -10.99
C ASP A 279 -21.16 -8.33 -12.14
N GLY A 280 -19.85 -7.98 -12.05
CA GLY A 280 -19.10 -7.22 -13.04
C GLY A 280 -19.29 -5.70 -12.92
N TRP A 281 -19.77 -5.23 -11.76
CA TRP A 281 -19.80 -3.81 -11.38
C TRP A 281 -18.90 -3.62 -10.17
N LEU A 282 -18.05 -2.61 -10.23
CA LEU A 282 -17.12 -2.37 -9.12
C LEU A 282 -17.85 -1.69 -7.95
N ASP A 283 -17.68 -2.26 -6.77
CA ASP A 283 -18.13 -1.79 -5.48
C ASP A 283 -17.00 -1.03 -4.78
N LEU A 284 -17.33 -0.29 -3.70
CA LEU A 284 -16.33 0.45 -2.92
C LEU A 284 -16.37 0.00 -1.45
N PHE A 285 -15.23 -0.47 -0.94
CA PHE A 285 -15.02 -0.62 0.49
C PHE A 285 -14.21 0.56 1.02
N VAL A 286 -14.78 1.29 2.00
CA VAL A 286 -14.23 2.55 2.54
C VAL A 286 -14.01 2.41 4.04
N ALA A 287 -12.77 2.60 4.48
CA ALA A 287 -12.45 2.70 5.89
C ALA A 287 -12.89 4.04 6.47
N ASN A 288 -13.53 4.01 7.61
CA ASN A 288 -13.95 5.19 8.36
C ASN A 288 -13.35 5.19 9.77
N ASP A 289 -12.97 6.37 10.25
CA ASP A 289 -12.47 6.56 11.60
C ASP A 289 -13.59 6.93 12.58
N THR A 290 -13.76 6.12 13.62
CA THR A 290 -14.75 6.33 14.72
C THR A 290 -16.23 6.31 14.30
N VAL A 291 -16.52 5.95 13.06
CA VAL A 291 -17.86 5.64 12.55
C VAL A 291 -17.80 4.34 11.74
N ALA A 292 -18.95 3.79 11.36
CA ALA A 292 -19.01 2.52 10.59
C ALA A 292 -18.18 2.61 9.29
N ASN A 293 -17.44 1.55 8.94
CA ASN A 293 -16.90 1.42 7.59
C ASN A 293 -18.05 1.28 6.59
N PHE A 294 -17.86 1.79 5.36
CA PHE A 294 -18.85 1.67 4.31
C PHE A 294 -18.50 0.55 3.33
N LEU A 295 -19.52 -0.18 2.92
CA LEU A 295 -19.49 -1.04 1.75
C LEU A 295 -20.60 -0.55 0.81
N PHE A 296 -20.19 0.25 -0.18
CA PHE A 296 -21.07 0.77 -1.23
C PHE A 296 -21.15 -0.27 -2.35
N VAL A 297 -22.27 -0.98 -2.42
CA VAL A 297 -22.53 -1.92 -3.53
C VAL A 297 -23.11 -1.17 -4.71
N ASN A 298 -22.51 -1.38 -5.86
CA ASN A 298 -22.89 -0.74 -7.11
C ASN A 298 -24.11 -1.46 -7.73
N ARG A 299 -25.25 -0.86 -7.68
CA ARG A 299 -26.47 -1.41 -8.29
C ARG A 299 -26.55 -1.06 -9.78
N GLN A 300 -25.64 -1.67 -10.56
CA GLN A 300 -25.59 -1.60 -12.03
C GLN A 300 -25.41 -0.17 -12.58
N GLY A 301 -24.50 0.61 -12.01
CA GLY A 301 -24.21 1.98 -12.44
C GLY A 301 -25.33 3.00 -12.18
N ARG A 302 -26.40 2.60 -11.50
CA ARG A 302 -27.56 3.46 -11.24
C ARG A 302 -27.50 4.17 -9.90
N ARG A 303 -26.95 3.50 -8.90
CA ARG A 303 -26.82 3.99 -7.53
C ARG A 303 -25.85 3.08 -6.76
N PHE A 304 -25.16 3.64 -5.79
CA PHE A 304 -24.50 2.88 -4.73
C PHE A 304 -25.46 2.72 -3.54
N GLU A 305 -25.55 1.49 -3.05
CA GLU A 305 -26.25 1.14 -1.83
C GLU A 305 -25.23 0.85 -0.73
N GLU A 306 -25.32 1.58 0.38
CA GLU A 306 -24.45 1.37 1.53
C GLU A 306 -24.99 0.22 2.38
N ILE A 307 -24.21 -0.88 2.49
CA ILE A 307 -24.59 -2.09 3.21
C ILE A 307 -23.58 -2.50 4.31
N GLY A 308 -22.66 -1.65 4.68
CA GLY A 308 -21.58 -1.98 5.64
C GLY A 308 -22.09 -2.56 6.95
N PHE A 309 -23.25 -2.10 7.45
CA PHE A 309 -23.90 -2.67 8.64
C PHE A 309 -24.44 -4.09 8.38
N THR A 310 -25.20 -4.27 7.34
CA THR A 310 -25.86 -5.55 7.03
C THR A 310 -24.89 -6.60 6.51
N SER A 311 -23.81 -6.17 5.85
CA SER A 311 -22.76 -7.05 5.36
C SER A 311 -21.82 -7.57 6.44
N GLY A 312 -21.80 -6.93 7.64
CA GLY A 312 -20.93 -7.30 8.74
C GLY A 312 -19.56 -6.60 8.75
N VAL A 313 -19.24 -5.73 7.78
CA VAL A 313 -17.93 -5.04 7.71
C VAL A 313 -17.93 -3.65 8.35
N GLY A 314 -19.11 -3.09 8.65
CA GLY A 314 -19.25 -1.74 9.19
C GLY A 314 -18.75 -1.55 10.61
N PHE A 315 -18.84 -2.61 11.42
CA PHE A 315 -18.50 -2.56 12.84
C PHE A 315 -17.59 -3.71 13.24
N GLY A 316 -16.85 -3.49 14.31
CA GLY A 316 -16.09 -4.55 14.93
C GLY A 316 -16.91 -5.43 15.87
N GLU A 317 -16.23 -6.34 16.54
CA GLU A 317 -16.81 -7.20 17.57
C GLU A 317 -17.55 -6.37 18.63
N GLY A 318 -18.74 -6.80 19.00
CA GLY A 318 -19.61 -6.08 19.93
C GLY A 318 -20.33 -4.86 19.34
N GLY A 319 -20.35 -4.68 18.01
CA GLY A 319 -21.12 -3.62 17.33
C GLY A 319 -20.55 -2.22 17.53
N LYS A 320 -19.24 -2.09 17.79
CA LYS A 320 -18.56 -0.79 17.93
C LYS A 320 -17.88 -0.39 16.64
N ALA A 321 -18.01 0.89 16.26
CA ALA A 321 -17.19 1.46 15.21
C ALA A 321 -15.71 1.42 15.63
N ARG A 322 -14.84 1.12 14.68
CA ARG A 322 -13.36 1.14 14.81
C ARG A 322 -12.81 2.38 14.12
N SER A 323 -11.53 2.64 14.34
CA SER A 323 -10.79 3.70 13.66
C SER A 323 -10.12 3.12 12.41
N GLY A 324 -10.90 2.93 11.34
CA GLY A 324 -10.42 2.37 10.09
C GLY A 324 -9.55 3.35 9.32
N MET A 325 -8.38 2.88 8.83
CA MET A 325 -7.38 3.67 8.11
C MET A 325 -7.16 3.18 6.68
N GLY A 326 -6.27 2.24 6.46
CA GLY A 326 -6.03 1.62 5.17
C GLY A 326 -6.95 0.44 4.91
N VAL A 327 -7.19 0.16 3.64
CA VAL A 327 -7.99 -1.00 3.18
C VAL A 327 -7.29 -1.72 2.04
N ASP A 328 -7.59 -3.00 1.88
CA ASP A 328 -7.30 -3.72 0.64
C ASP A 328 -8.30 -4.85 0.40
N SER A 329 -8.28 -5.40 -0.81
CA SER A 329 -9.13 -6.50 -1.23
C SER A 329 -8.34 -7.51 -2.06
N ALA A 330 -8.49 -8.79 -1.76
CA ALA A 330 -7.89 -9.90 -2.49
C ALA A 330 -8.75 -11.16 -2.36
N ASP A 331 -8.64 -12.07 -3.32
CA ASP A 331 -9.14 -13.45 -3.21
C ASP A 331 -8.13 -14.25 -2.38
N PHE A 332 -8.20 -14.09 -1.05
CA PHE A 332 -7.20 -14.62 -0.12
C PHE A 332 -7.25 -16.14 -0.01
N ASN A 333 -8.46 -16.71 0.02
CA ASN A 333 -8.68 -18.15 0.15
C ASN A 333 -8.76 -18.88 -1.20
N GLN A 334 -8.61 -18.14 -2.34
CA GLN A 334 -8.63 -18.64 -3.70
C GLN A 334 -9.94 -19.35 -4.09
N ASP A 335 -11.06 -18.84 -3.58
CA ASP A 335 -12.41 -19.33 -3.92
C ASP A 335 -13.09 -18.56 -5.06
N GLY A 336 -12.43 -17.51 -5.58
CA GLY A 336 -12.90 -16.66 -6.68
C GLY A 336 -13.75 -15.47 -6.22
N TRP A 337 -13.83 -15.20 -4.91
CA TRP A 337 -14.53 -14.07 -4.34
C TRP A 337 -13.56 -13.15 -3.61
N MET A 338 -13.84 -11.86 -3.67
CA MET A 338 -12.92 -10.86 -3.10
C MET A 338 -13.21 -10.69 -1.60
N ASP A 339 -12.18 -10.92 -0.80
CA ASP A 339 -12.15 -10.68 0.64
C ASP A 339 -11.69 -9.25 0.94
N LEU A 340 -11.94 -8.76 2.15
CA LEU A 340 -11.66 -7.38 2.54
C LEU A 340 -10.77 -7.32 3.79
N PHE A 341 -9.90 -6.34 3.84
CA PHE A 341 -9.08 -6.05 5.01
C PHE A 341 -9.08 -4.57 5.34
N VAL A 342 -9.07 -4.23 6.65
CA VAL A 342 -8.95 -2.86 7.15
C VAL A 342 -8.00 -2.79 8.34
N THR A 343 -7.07 -1.84 8.31
CA THR A 343 -6.25 -1.51 9.47
C THR A 343 -7.01 -0.58 10.42
N ASN A 344 -6.78 -0.75 11.71
CA ASN A 344 -7.40 0.06 12.77
C ASN A 344 -6.33 0.54 13.78
N LEU A 345 -6.73 1.34 14.74
CA LEU A 345 -5.86 1.75 15.82
C LEU A 345 -5.73 0.65 16.90
N ASN A 346 -4.78 0.82 17.81
CA ASN A 346 -4.54 -0.08 18.93
C ASN A 346 -5.81 -0.33 19.77
N HIS A 347 -5.89 -1.52 20.34
CA HIS A 347 -7.03 -2.05 21.13
C HIS A 347 -8.32 -2.31 20.33
N GLU A 348 -8.33 -2.07 19.00
CA GLU A 348 -9.51 -2.26 18.15
C GLU A 348 -9.39 -3.47 17.22
N PHE A 349 -8.23 -4.08 17.10
CA PHE A 349 -7.85 -5.11 16.11
C PHE A 349 -8.03 -4.65 14.67
N TYR A 350 -7.26 -5.20 13.74
CA TYR A 350 -7.51 -5.02 12.31
C TYR A 350 -8.63 -5.96 11.88
N GLY A 351 -9.48 -5.50 10.96
CA GLY A 351 -10.57 -6.30 10.42
C GLY A 351 -10.10 -7.15 9.24
N PHE A 352 -10.45 -8.43 9.24
CA PHE A 352 -10.19 -9.33 8.12
C PHE A 352 -11.48 -10.11 7.83
N TYR A 353 -12.08 -9.82 6.67
CA TYR A 353 -13.43 -10.24 6.34
C TYR A 353 -13.44 -11.21 5.15
N LEU A 354 -13.77 -12.46 5.37
CA LEU A 354 -14.00 -13.45 4.32
C LEU A 354 -15.39 -13.31 3.72
N ASN A 355 -15.45 -13.28 2.40
CA ASN A 355 -16.69 -13.17 1.63
C ASN A 355 -17.51 -14.45 1.73
N ARG A 356 -18.81 -14.34 2.00
CA ARG A 356 -19.75 -15.47 2.10
C ARG A 356 -20.55 -15.72 0.83
N HIS A 357 -20.23 -15.03 -0.25
CA HIS A 357 -20.86 -15.13 -1.57
C HIS A 357 -22.34 -14.62 -1.63
N ASP A 358 -22.76 -13.87 -0.64
CA ASP A 358 -24.13 -13.34 -0.50
C ASP A 358 -24.16 -11.87 -0.04
N GLU A 359 -23.11 -11.12 -0.35
CA GLU A 359 -22.87 -9.74 0.09
C GLU A 359 -22.66 -9.60 1.62
N THR A 360 -22.45 -10.71 2.34
CA THR A 360 -22.07 -10.71 3.75
C THR A 360 -20.66 -11.28 3.96
N PHE A 361 -20.07 -10.98 5.11
CA PHE A 361 -18.70 -11.34 5.42
C PHE A 361 -18.56 -11.89 6.84
N ASP A 362 -17.63 -12.81 7.03
CA ASP A 362 -17.20 -13.30 8.34
C ASP A 362 -15.90 -12.57 8.76
N ASP A 363 -15.90 -11.92 9.93
CA ASP A 363 -14.65 -11.38 10.50
C ASP A 363 -13.80 -12.53 11.05
N ILE A 364 -12.71 -12.83 10.34
CA ILE A 364 -11.76 -13.89 10.68
C ILE A 364 -10.48 -13.36 11.34
N ALA A 365 -10.43 -12.10 11.75
CA ALA A 365 -9.25 -11.54 12.39
C ALA A 365 -8.77 -12.34 13.61
N GLY A 366 -9.71 -12.87 14.40
CA GLY A 366 -9.42 -13.75 15.54
C GLY A 366 -8.80 -15.08 15.10
N PRO A 367 -9.52 -15.91 14.33
CA PRO A 367 -9.04 -17.22 13.85
C PRO A 367 -7.75 -17.17 13.04
N SER A 368 -7.53 -16.12 12.23
CA SER A 368 -6.32 -15.95 11.42
C SER A 368 -5.08 -15.53 12.23
N GLY A 369 -5.23 -15.18 13.50
CA GLY A 369 -4.14 -14.65 14.33
C GLY A 369 -3.86 -13.16 14.15
N ILE A 370 -4.50 -12.49 13.18
CA ILE A 370 -4.35 -11.04 12.92
C ILE A 370 -4.71 -10.23 14.17
N ALA A 371 -5.85 -10.50 14.80
CA ALA A 371 -6.30 -9.76 15.99
C ALA A 371 -5.28 -9.80 17.12
N ASN A 372 -4.64 -10.96 17.36
CA ASN A 372 -3.63 -11.10 18.39
C ASN A 372 -2.34 -10.33 18.06
N ALA A 373 -1.90 -10.37 16.79
CA ALA A 373 -0.69 -9.71 16.34
C ALA A 373 -0.84 -8.17 16.31
N THR A 374 -2.05 -7.66 16.10
CA THR A 374 -2.32 -6.23 15.86
C THR A 374 -2.95 -5.49 17.03
N LYS A 375 -3.23 -6.18 18.15
CA LYS A 375 -3.94 -5.63 19.31
C LYS A 375 -3.36 -4.33 19.87
N LEU A 376 -2.04 -4.19 19.85
CA LEU A 376 -1.33 -3.01 20.34
C LEU A 376 -0.76 -2.12 19.23
N MET A 377 -1.09 -2.43 17.97
CA MET A 377 -0.57 -1.74 16.79
C MET A 377 -1.60 -0.75 16.24
N SER A 378 -1.12 0.29 15.58
CA SER A 378 -1.93 1.26 14.86
C SER A 378 -1.53 1.21 13.39
N GLY A 379 -2.36 0.58 12.55
CA GLY A 379 -2.06 0.33 11.15
C GLY A 379 -2.56 1.43 10.24
N TRP A 380 -1.82 1.63 9.15
CA TRP A 380 -2.12 2.59 8.10
C TRP A 380 -2.09 1.91 6.74
N GLY A 381 -1.02 2.10 5.96
CA GLY A 381 -0.88 1.45 4.67
C GLY A 381 -0.73 -0.06 4.80
N LEU A 382 -1.34 -0.79 3.89
CA LEU A 382 -1.26 -2.25 3.81
C LEU A 382 -1.37 -2.69 2.35
N LYS A 383 -0.93 -3.93 2.06
CA LYS A 383 -1.23 -4.56 0.78
C LYS A 383 -1.16 -6.06 0.87
N PHE A 384 -2.12 -6.72 0.23
CA PHE A 384 -2.07 -8.12 -0.13
C PHE A 384 -1.22 -8.31 -1.40
N PHE A 385 -0.25 -9.23 -1.38
CA PHE A 385 0.58 -9.57 -2.53
C PHE A 385 1.32 -10.89 -2.27
N ASP A 386 1.80 -11.51 -3.31
CA ASP A 386 2.66 -12.69 -3.24
C ASP A 386 4.12 -12.22 -3.22
N TYR A 387 4.71 -12.07 -1.99
CA TYR A 387 6.04 -11.48 -1.88
C TYR A 387 7.17 -12.43 -2.30
N ASP A 388 6.96 -13.74 -2.25
CA ASP A 388 7.98 -14.74 -2.57
C ASP A 388 7.67 -15.55 -3.84
N ASN A 389 6.64 -15.16 -4.58
CA ASN A 389 6.22 -15.78 -5.83
C ASN A 389 5.83 -17.27 -5.69
N ASP A 390 5.34 -17.69 -4.54
CA ASP A 390 4.89 -19.07 -4.30
C ASP A 390 3.46 -19.36 -4.82
N GLY A 391 2.73 -18.30 -5.19
CA GLY A 391 1.36 -18.32 -5.69
C GLY A 391 0.30 -18.16 -4.58
N ASN A 392 0.69 -17.90 -3.34
CA ASN A 392 -0.25 -17.56 -2.27
C ASN A 392 -0.14 -16.06 -1.94
N ILE A 393 -1.24 -15.50 -1.46
CA ILE A 393 -1.33 -14.07 -1.14
C ILE A 393 -0.91 -13.82 0.31
N ASP A 394 0.14 -13.05 0.49
CA ASP A 394 0.69 -12.59 1.77
C ASP A 394 0.15 -11.20 2.14
N LEU A 395 0.56 -10.67 3.30
CA LEU A 395 0.11 -9.36 3.78
C LEU A 395 1.24 -8.58 4.42
N LEU A 396 1.46 -7.35 3.95
CA LEU A 396 2.38 -6.38 4.54
C LEU A 396 1.61 -5.17 5.08
N ILE A 397 2.00 -4.69 6.28
CA ILE A 397 1.33 -3.56 6.95
C ILE A 397 2.37 -2.59 7.50
N ALA A 398 2.16 -1.30 7.23
CA ALA A 398 2.88 -0.19 7.83
C ALA A 398 2.12 0.32 9.06
N ASN A 399 2.84 0.50 10.17
CA ASN A 399 2.28 0.90 11.46
C ASN A 399 2.95 2.16 12.00
N GLY A 400 2.26 2.83 12.92
CA GLY A 400 2.71 4.02 13.63
C GLY A 400 1.53 4.74 14.26
N ARG A 401 1.65 5.22 15.48
CA ARG A 401 0.52 5.88 16.16
C ARG A 401 0.29 7.30 15.66
N PRO A 402 -0.94 7.80 15.74
CA PRO A 402 -1.21 9.21 15.50
C PRO A 402 -0.70 10.12 16.62
N ASP A 403 -0.71 9.65 17.89
CA ASP A 403 -0.41 10.43 19.08
C ASP A 403 1.05 10.23 19.53
N ASP A 404 1.85 11.29 19.42
CA ASP A 404 3.27 11.32 19.79
C ASP A 404 3.52 11.43 21.31
N LEU A 405 2.48 11.63 22.13
CA LEU A 405 2.56 11.67 23.58
C LEU A 405 2.17 10.34 24.24
N ILE A 406 1.80 9.35 23.47
CA ILE A 406 1.23 8.10 23.98
C ILE A 406 2.14 7.35 24.97
N GLU A 407 3.46 7.43 24.77
CA GLU A 407 4.46 6.80 25.66
C GLU A 407 4.48 7.42 27.07
N LYS A 408 3.88 8.61 27.24
CA LYS A 408 3.68 9.23 28.56
C LYS A 408 2.42 8.74 29.28
N ILE A 409 1.54 8.04 28.54
CA ILE A 409 0.24 7.57 29.04
C ILE A 409 0.27 6.07 29.33
N TYR A 410 0.92 5.30 28.45
CA TYR A 410 0.96 3.84 28.50
C TYR A 410 2.39 3.31 28.36
N ASP A 411 2.75 2.37 29.22
CA ASP A 411 4.10 1.77 29.23
C ASP A 411 4.31 0.71 28.13
N ASN A 412 3.22 0.21 27.52
CA ASN A 412 3.24 -0.93 26.60
C ASN A 412 2.93 -0.58 25.15
N VAL A 413 2.86 0.70 24.83
CA VAL A 413 2.65 1.20 23.47
C VAL A 413 3.61 2.35 23.17
N THR A 414 4.03 2.45 21.90
CA THR A 414 5.00 3.44 21.45
C THR A 414 4.43 4.26 20.30
N TYR A 415 4.90 5.49 20.10
CA TYR A 415 4.53 6.34 18.98
C TYR A 415 4.98 5.71 17.64
N ARG A 416 6.22 5.21 17.63
CA ARG A 416 6.76 4.52 16.47
C ARG A 416 6.56 3.02 16.63
N GLU A 417 6.15 2.36 15.55
CA GLU A 417 5.80 0.95 15.54
C GLU A 417 6.51 0.22 14.40
N PRO A 418 6.81 -1.09 14.53
CA PRO A 418 7.44 -1.86 13.49
C PRO A 418 6.47 -2.22 12.36
N LEU A 419 6.99 -2.61 11.19
CA LEU A 419 6.24 -3.22 10.11
C LEU A 419 5.77 -4.62 10.51
N LEU A 420 4.64 -5.06 9.92
CA LEU A 420 4.18 -6.44 10.03
C LEU A 420 4.18 -7.10 8.66
N LEU A 421 4.77 -8.30 8.59
CA LEU A 421 4.71 -9.18 7.42
C LEU A 421 4.10 -10.51 7.84
N PHE A 422 3.05 -10.91 7.15
CA PHE A 422 2.39 -12.20 7.33
C PHE A 422 2.56 -13.03 6.06
N HIS A 423 3.15 -14.19 6.21
CA HIS A 423 3.33 -15.17 5.15
C HIS A 423 2.15 -16.16 5.13
N ASN A 424 1.64 -16.45 3.94
CA ASN A 424 0.59 -17.42 3.70
C ASN A 424 1.15 -18.67 3.00
N SER A 425 1.33 -19.74 3.74
CA SER A 425 1.78 -21.03 3.19
C SER A 425 0.67 -21.87 2.51
N GLY A 426 -0.50 -21.27 2.26
CA GLY A 426 -1.71 -22.01 1.84
C GLY A 426 -2.49 -22.65 2.98
N ALA A 427 -1.94 -22.68 4.19
CA ALA A 427 -2.60 -23.16 5.41
C ALA A 427 -3.09 -22.02 6.34
N GLY A 428 -2.88 -20.78 5.95
CA GLY A 428 -3.21 -19.56 6.69
C GLY A 428 -2.00 -18.66 6.94
N LEU A 429 -2.25 -17.52 7.59
CA LEU A 429 -1.26 -16.47 7.84
C LEU A 429 -0.36 -16.80 9.04
N THR A 430 0.93 -16.61 8.87
CA THR A 430 1.94 -16.66 9.93
C THR A 430 2.68 -15.33 10.00
N ASN A 431 2.72 -14.70 11.17
CA ASN A 431 3.52 -13.48 11.36
C ASN A 431 5.01 -13.81 11.36
N ILE A 432 5.71 -13.39 10.32
CA ILE A 432 7.16 -13.60 10.13
C ILE A 432 7.97 -12.30 10.26
N SER A 433 7.39 -11.25 10.81
CA SER A 433 8.04 -9.92 10.87
C SER A 433 9.41 -9.96 11.54
N ARG A 434 9.56 -10.72 12.63
CA ARG A 434 10.83 -10.82 13.37
C ARG A 434 11.93 -11.49 12.57
N GLU A 435 11.57 -12.45 11.75
CA GLU A 435 12.45 -13.24 10.87
C GLU A 435 12.76 -12.48 9.57
N SER A 436 12.02 -11.40 9.27
CA SER A 436 12.12 -10.66 8.01
C SER A 436 13.21 -9.59 7.99
N GLY A 437 14.01 -9.49 9.04
CA GLY A 437 15.23 -8.69 9.10
C GLY A 437 15.12 -7.45 10.00
N PRO A 438 16.25 -6.75 10.18
CA PRO A 438 16.36 -5.63 11.12
C PRO A 438 15.37 -4.50 10.84
N VAL A 439 15.02 -4.26 9.58
CA VAL A 439 14.08 -3.20 9.17
C VAL A 439 12.68 -3.44 9.73
N PHE A 440 12.26 -4.72 9.85
CA PHE A 440 10.97 -5.10 10.44
C PHE A 440 10.94 -5.00 11.97
N SER A 441 12.10 -4.88 12.61
CA SER A 441 12.20 -4.62 14.06
C SER A 441 12.39 -3.14 14.39
N ARG A 442 12.63 -2.30 13.35
CA ARG A 442 12.82 -0.86 13.53
C ARG A 442 11.47 -0.16 13.69
N ALA A 443 11.31 0.57 14.79
CA ALA A 443 10.14 1.38 15.04
C ALA A 443 10.13 2.63 14.14
N MET A 444 9.00 2.91 13.47
CA MET A 444 8.80 4.02 12.54
C MET A 444 7.41 4.61 12.66
N SER A 445 7.20 5.80 12.11
CA SER A 445 5.88 6.45 12.02
C SER A 445 5.28 6.20 10.63
N GLY A 446 5.13 4.92 10.25
CA GLY A 446 4.64 4.51 8.92
C GLY A 446 3.24 5.03 8.64
N ARG A 447 3.00 5.43 7.37
CA ARG A 447 1.70 5.93 6.87
C ARG A 447 1.35 5.27 5.55
N GLY A 448 1.58 5.95 4.43
CA GLY A 448 1.34 5.38 3.10
C GLY A 448 2.25 4.19 2.81
N LEU A 449 1.71 3.21 2.09
CA LEU A 449 2.44 2.05 1.58
C LEU A 449 2.06 1.85 0.12
N ALA A 450 3.06 1.79 -0.75
CA ALA A 450 2.92 1.43 -2.16
C ALA A 450 3.78 0.22 -2.49
N LEU A 451 3.28 -0.65 -3.36
CA LEU A 451 4.02 -1.77 -3.92
C LEU A 451 4.36 -1.49 -5.38
N GLY A 452 5.55 -1.92 -5.83
CA GLY A 452 5.96 -1.85 -7.22
C GLY A 452 7.28 -2.57 -7.45
N ASP A 453 7.44 -3.17 -8.60
CA ASP A 453 8.69 -3.79 -9.02
C ASP A 453 9.54 -2.73 -9.74
N PHE A 454 10.33 -1.98 -8.98
CA PHE A 454 11.10 -0.86 -9.53
C PHE A 454 12.34 -1.31 -10.33
N ASN A 455 12.76 -2.56 -10.19
CA ASN A 455 13.94 -3.10 -10.87
C ASN A 455 13.62 -4.18 -11.90
N ASN A 456 12.34 -4.46 -12.14
CA ASN A 456 11.82 -5.41 -13.12
C ASN A 456 12.34 -6.86 -12.94
N ASP A 457 12.62 -7.28 -11.70
CA ASP A 457 13.09 -8.64 -11.38
C ASP A 457 11.96 -9.59 -10.96
N GLY A 458 10.71 -9.10 -10.89
CA GLY A 458 9.51 -9.87 -10.55
C GLY A 458 9.30 -10.08 -9.06
N ALA A 459 10.22 -9.63 -8.23
CA ALA A 459 10.04 -9.58 -6.80
C ALA A 459 9.50 -8.19 -6.42
N VAL A 460 8.23 -8.13 -6.04
CA VAL A 460 7.53 -6.86 -5.78
C VAL A 460 8.15 -6.14 -4.59
N ASP A 461 8.62 -4.92 -4.82
CA ASP A 461 9.29 -4.05 -3.85
C ASP A 461 8.29 -3.18 -3.08
N VAL A 462 8.78 -2.51 -2.02
CA VAL A 462 7.93 -1.76 -1.09
C VAL A 462 8.45 -0.34 -0.88
N LEU A 463 7.55 0.63 -0.99
CA LEU A 463 7.78 2.02 -0.62
C LEU A 463 6.83 2.41 0.52
N ILE A 464 7.38 2.96 1.61
CA ILE A 464 6.60 3.43 2.75
C ILE A 464 6.94 4.88 3.02
N SER A 465 5.92 5.73 3.10
CA SER A 465 6.06 7.09 3.62
C SER A 465 5.96 7.07 5.15
N ASN A 466 6.74 7.94 5.79
CA ASN A 466 6.76 8.10 7.23
C ASN A 466 6.35 9.52 7.62
N ASN A 467 5.57 9.68 8.68
CA ASN A 467 5.23 11.00 9.21
C ASN A 467 6.47 11.65 9.82
N ASP A 468 6.78 12.90 9.42
CA ASP A 468 7.96 13.68 9.85
C ASP A 468 9.29 12.91 9.70
N ALA A 469 9.45 12.11 8.63
CA ALA A 469 10.66 11.34 8.40
C ALA A 469 10.89 11.04 6.91
N ALA A 470 12.07 10.48 6.60
CA ALA A 470 12.40 10.00 5.27
C ALA A 470 11.53 8.78 4.89
N PRO A 471 11.24 8.56 3.61
CA PRO A 471 10.57 7.36 3.15
C PRO A 471 11.48 6.14 3.32
N LEU A 472 10.86 4.97 3.33
CA LEU A 472 11.57 3.70 3.35
C LEU A 472 11.35 3.00 2.01
N LEU A 473 12.43 2.71 1.29
CA LEU A 473 12.41 1.88 0.10
C LEU A 473 13.02 0.52 0.44
N LEU A 474 12.25 -0.54 0.23
CA LEU A 474 12.65 -1.92 0.48
C LEU A 474 12.71 -2.67 -0.85
N LYS A 475 13.90 -3.17 -1.20
CA LYS A 475 14.06 -4.12 -2.28
C LYS A 475 13.70 -5.52 -1.79
N ASN A 476 12.79 -6.17 -2.50
CA ASN A 476 12.46 -7.57 -2.27
C ASN A 476 13.54 -8.47 -2.88
N ILE A 477 14.00 -9.46 -2.11
CA ILE A 477 14.97 -10.48 -2.55
C ILE A 477 14.53 -11.90 -2.19
N ALA A 478 13.24 -12.05 -1.86
CA ALA A 478 12.61 -13.34 -1.60
C ALA A 478 12.37 -14.16 -2.87
N GLY A 479 11.82 -15.36 -2.72
CA GLY A 479 11.36 -16.20 -3.82
C GLY A 479 12.46 -16.72 -4.74
N LYS A 480 13.71 -16.78 -4.29
CA LYS A 480 14.80 -17.32 -5.10
C LYS A 480 14.54 -18.76 -5.53
N GLY A 481 14.41 -18.97 -6.84
CA GLY A 481 14.06 -20.25 -7.43
C GLY A 481 12.57 -20.41 -7.76
N ASN A 482 11.73 -19.51 -7.30
CA ASN A 482 10.34 -19.40 -7.72
C ASN A 482 10.24 -18.63 -9.06
N HIS A 483 9.28 -19.02 -9.87
CA HIS A 483 9.04 -18.47 -11.19
C HIS A 483 7.76 -17.61 -11.20
N TRP A 484 7.69 -16.69 -12.14
CA TRP A 484 6.62 -15.72 -12.23
C TRP A 484 6.33 -15.28 -13.68
N VAL A 485 5.20 -14.64 -13.90
CA VAL A 485 4.87 -13.89 -15.12
C VAL A 485 4.29 -12.53 -14.70
N GLY A 486 4.90 -11.44 -15.17
CA GLY A 486 4.39 -10.10 -14.96
C GLY A 486 3.44 -9.69 -16.08
N LEU A 487 2.33 -9.03 -15.73
CA LEU A 487 1.29 -8.60 -16.67
C LEU A 487 1.16 -7.08 -16.70
N SER A 488 1.25 -6.49 -17.88
CA SER A 488 0.74 -5.16 -18.19
C SER A 488 -0.54 -5.32 -19.02
N LEU A 489 -1.67 -4.88 -18.49
CA LEU A 489 -2.98 -5.00 -19.16
C LEU A 489 -3.35 -3.68 -19.80
N THR A 490 -3.83 -3.72 -21.06
CA THR A 490 -4.32 -2.54 -21.79
C THR A 490 -5.71 -2.78 -22.35
N GLY A 491 -6.70 -2.06 -21.81
CA GLY A 491 -8.07 -2.03 -22.34
C GLY A 491 -8.18 -1.28 -23.66
N LYS A 492 -9.17 -1.63 -24.46
CA LYS A 492 -9.56 -0.93 -25.70
C LYS A 492 -11.01 -0.50 -25.67
N THR A 493 -11.89 -1.41 -25.26
CA THR A 493 -13.32 -1.17 -25.10
C THR A 493 -13.64 -0.84 -23.65
N CYS A 494 -13.02 -1.54 -22.71
CA CYS A 494 -13.04 -1.20 -21.30
C CYS A 494 -12.06 -0.05 -20.98
N ASN A 495 -12.06 0.40 -19.72
CA ASN A 495 -11.10 1.42 -19.29
C ASN A 495 -9.67 0.94 -19.60
N ARG A 496 -8.83 1.89 -20.02
CA ARG A 496 -7.49 1.58 -20.53
C ARG A 496 -6.61 0.87 -19.52
N ASP A 497 -6.71 1.22 -18.25
CA ASP A 497 -5.96 0.60 -17.16
C ASP A 497 -6.48 -0.79 -16.81
N ALA A 498 -7.57 -1.24 -17.43
CA ALA A 498 -8.22 -2.52 -17.17
C ALA A 498 -8.55 -2.77 -15.68
N VAL A 499 -8.86 -1.71 -14.93
CA VAL A 499 -9.33 -1.82 -13.54
C VAL A 499 -10.65 -2.60 -13.54
N GLY A 500 -10.72 -3.66 -12.74
CA GLY A 500 -11.83 -4.62 -12.73
C GLY A 500 -11.57 -5.89 -13.54
N ALA A 501 -10.43 -6.00 -14.25
CA ALA A 501 -10.07 -7.24 -14.94
C ALA A 501 -9.87 -8.39 -13.96
N ARG A 502 -10.46 -9.55 -14.28
CA ARG A 502 -10.22 -10.80 -13.55
C ARG A 502 -9.21 -11.65 -14.29
N ILE A 503 -8.18 -12.07 -13.59
CA ILE A 503 -7.10 -12.88 -14.11
C ILE A 503 -7.13 -14.22 -13.41
N THR A 504 -7.15 -15.31 -14.21
CA THR A 504 -7.00 -16.67 -13.70
C THR A 504 -5.82 -17.30 -14.39
N TRP A 505 -4.98 -18.02 -13.65
CA TRP A 505 -3.84 -18.71 -14.24
C TRP A 505 -3.71 -20.12 -13.71
N GLN A 506 -2.99 -20.95 -14.46
CA GLN A 506 -2.69 -22.32 -14.09
C GLN A 506 -1.25 -22.69 -14.42
N SER A 507 -0.62 -23.39 -13.50
CA SER A 507 0.70 -24.00 -13.63
C SER A 507 0.67 -25.38 -12.97
N GLY A 508 0.56 -26.46 -13.77
CA GLY A 508 0.39 -27.82 -13.27
C GLY A 508 -0.86 -27.95 -12.40
N ASP A 509 -0.66 -28.29 -11.14
CA ASP A 509 -1.72 -28.44 -10.13
C ASP A 509 -2.14 -27.10 -9.48
N LEU A 510 -1.31 -26.06 -9.60
CA LEU A 510 -1.61 -24.73 -9.08
C LEU A 510 -2.61 -24.01 -9.99
N LYS A 511 -3.76 -23.65 -9.46
CA LYS A 511 -4.71 -22.74 -10.10
C LYS A 511 -5.00 -21.59 -9.14
N ARG A 512 -4.91 -20.35 -9.63
CA ARG A 512 -5.10 -19.13 -8.86
C ARG A 512 -5.94 -18.13 -9.62
N SER A 513 -6.53 -17.20 -8.88
CA SER A 513 -7.24 -16.06 -9.45
C SER A 513 -6.89 -14.77 -8.70
N THR A 514 -7.03 -13.65 -9.40
CA THR A 514 -6.94 -12.31 -8.82
C THR A 514 -7.77 -11.34 -9.62
N MET A 515 -8.03 -10.17 -9.05
CA MET A 515 -8.65 -9.03 -9.72
C MET A 515 -7.68 -7.85 -9.75
N LYS A 516 -7.66 -7.12 -10.83
CA LYS A 516 -7.04 -5.79 -10.86
C LYS A 516 -7.96 -4.79 -10.17
N THR A 517 -7.77 -4.60 -8.88
CA THR A 517 -8.53 -3.65 -8.07
C THR A 517 -8.10 -2.20 -8.35
N GLY A 518 -8.98 -1.23 -8.11
CA GLY A 518 -8.60 0.17 -8.03
C GLY A 518 -8.25 0.55 -6.60
N GLY A 519 -7.23 1.38 -6.39
CA GLY A 519 -6.82 1.88 -5.08
C GLY A 519 -6.28 0.82 -4.13
N GLY A 520 -6.74 0.84 -2.89
CA GLY A 520 -6.21 0.05 -1.79
C GLY A 520 -5.14 0.81 -1.00
N SER A 521 -4.70 0.23 0.14
CA SER A 521 -3.74 0.85 1.07
C SER A 521 -4.29 2.13 1.76
N TYR A 522 -3.40 3.04 2.11
CA TYR A 522 -3.67 4.32 2.76
C TYR A 522 -2.95 5.43 2.00
N LEU A 523 -3.72 6.38 1.44
CA LEU A 523 -3.22 7.57 0.73
C LEU A 523 -2.25 7.28 -0.45
N SER A 524 -2.19 6.05 -0.94
CA SER A 524 -1.09 5.60 -1.81
C SER A 524 -1.59 4.92 -3.08
N SER A 525 -0.73 4.84 -4.10
CA SER A 525 -1.00 4.18 -5.37
C SER A 525 0.11 3.19 -5.72
N HIS A 526 -0.26 2.05 -6.29
CA HIS A 526 0.63 0.94 -6.58
C HIS A 526 1.03 0.91 -8.05
N ASP A 527 2.10 0.15 -8.35
CA ASP A 527 2.42 -0.29 -9.72
C ASP A 527 1.17 -0.92 -10.37
N PRO A 528 0.74 -0.45 -11.54
CA PRO A 528 -0.43 -0.98 -12.21
C PRO A 528 -0.24 -2.39 -12.81
N ARG A 529 0.99 -2.90 -12.82
CA ARG A 529 1.30 -4.25 -13.30
C ARG A 529 0.99 -5.27 -12.22
N ILE A 530 0.79 -6.52 -12.64
CA ILE A 530 0.45 -7.64 -11.76
C ILE A 530 1.52 -8.72 -11.93
N VAL A 531 2.09 -9.19 -10.84
CA VAL A 531 3.01 -10.34 -10.84
C VAL A 531 2.25 -11.58 -10.41
N LEU A 532 2.35 -12.65 -11.21
CA LEU A 532 1.70 -13.94 -10.98
C LEU A 532 2.77 -14.97 -10.61
N GLY A 533 2.90 -15.28 -9.31
CA GLY A 533 3.80 -16.30 -8.81
C GLY A 533 3.29 -17.73 -9.11
N ILE A 534 4.21 -18.67 -9.31
CA ILE A 534 3.91 -20.09 -9.53
C ILE A 534 4.81 -21.06 -8.74
N GLY A 535 5.61 -20.54 -7.82
CA GLY A 535 6.59 -21.33 -7.08
C GLY A 535 7.68 -21.90 -7.99
N GLU A 536 8.23 -23.04 -7.65
CA GLU A 536 9.30 -23.72 -8.39
C GLU A 536 8.83 -24.37 -9.73
N ARG A 537 7.58 -24.12 -10.16
CA ARG A 537 7.03 -24.69 -11.40
C ARG A 537 7.62 -24.00 -12.61
N GLY A 538 8.31 -24.73 -13.48
CA GLY A 538 9.03 -24.19 -14.64
C GLY A 538 8.16 -23.76 -15.84
N LYS A 539 6.81 -23.75 -15.69
CA LYS A 539 5.92 -23.43 -16.81
C LYS A 539 4.58 -22.87 -16.33
N MET A 540 4.16 -21.77 -16.92
CA MET A 540 2.78 -21.29 -16.87
C MET A 540 1.98 -21.97 -18.01
N ASP A 541 0.96 -22.76 -17.68
CA ASP A 541 0.17 -23.48 -18.70
C ASP A 541 -0.73 -22.54 -19.48
N TRP A 542 -1.41 -21.66 -18.78
CA TRP A 542 -2.23 -20.62 -19.38
C TRP A 542 -2.55 -19.49 -18.39
N ILE A 543 -2.83 -18.32 -18.97
CA ILE A 543 -3.43 -17.17 -18.30
C ILE A 543 -4.73 -16.83 -19.02
N GLU A 544 -5.82 -16.63 -18.28
CA GLU A 544 -7.09 -16.17 -18.80
C GLU A 544 -7.43 -14.81 -18.20
N VAL A 545 -7.76 -13.85 -19.05
CA VAL A 545 -8.20 -12.50 -18.66
C VAL A 545 -9.64 -12.33 -19.08
N LYS A 546 -10.53 -12.11 -18.11
CA LYS A 546 -11.87 -11.58 -18.30
C LYS A 546 -11.78 -10.07 -18.16
N TRP A 547 -11.86 -9.37 -19.29
CA TRP A 547 -11.78 -7.91 -19.32
C TRP A 547 -13.00 -7.29 -18.65
N PRO A 548 -12.85 -6.14 -17.96
CA PRO A 548 -13.97 -5.49 -17.29
C PRO A 548 -14.99 -4.96 -18.30
N ARG A 549 -16.21 -4.74 -17.85
CA ARG A 549 -17.25 -4.10 -18.67
C ARG A 549 -16.79 -2.69 -19.12
N PRO A 550 -17.28 -2.18 -20.25
CA PRO A 550 -18.31 -2.77 -21.12
C PRO A 550 -17.79 -3.91 -22.01
N SER A 551 -16.54 -4.32 -21.88
CA SER A 551 -16.02 -5.47 -22.63
C SER A 551 -16.78 -6.75 -22.26
N THR A 552 -16.98 -7.60 -23.28
CA THR A 552 -17.48 -8.98 -23.11
C THR A 552 -16.40 -10.00 -23.42
N VAL A 553 -15.17 -9.53 -23.59
CA VAL A 553 -14.05 -10.36 -24.05
C VAL A 553 -13.48 -11.18 -22.90
N VAL A 554 -13.31 -12.49 -23.14
CA VAL A 554 -12.51 -13.39 -22.30
C VAL A 554 -11.43 -13.98 -23.20
N GLN A 555 -10.17 -13.83 -22.82
CA GLN A 555 -9.03 -14.26 -23.60
C GLN A 555 -8.14 -15.19 -22.80
N ARG A 556 -7.73 -16.30 -23.44
CA ARG A 556 -6.78 -17.23 -22.86
C ARG A 556 -5.50 -17.22 -23.66
N PHE A 557 -4.37 -17.10 -22.95
CA PHE A 557 -3.03 -17.06 -23.50
C PHE A 557 -2.26 -18.30 -23.05
N THR A 558 -1.51 -18.89 -23.98
CA THR A 558 -0.63 -20.05 -23.76
C THR A 558 0.77 -19.73 -24.29
N ASP A 559 1.71 -20.67 -24.13
CA ASP A 559 3.11 -20.51 -24.56
C ASP A 559 3.76 -19.25 -23.99
N LEU A 560 3.49 -19.02 -22.71
CA LEU A 560 3.91 -17.84 -21.97
C LEU A 560 5.39 -17.92 -21.60
N PRO A 561 6.14 -16.84 -21.76
CA PRO A 561 7.51 -16.78 -21.28
C PRO A 561 7.50 -16.67 -19.74
N MET A 562 8.54 -17.17 -19.12
CA MET A 562 8.73 -17.09 -17.67
C MET A 562 9.68 -15.96 -17.32
N ASP A 563 9.56 -15.47 -16.07
CA ASP A 563 10.47 -14.54 -15.41
C ASP A 563 10.63 -13.22 -16.17
N ARG A 564 9.51 -12.72 -16.68
CA ARG A 564 9.43 -11.41 -17.35
C ARG A 564 8.03 -10.83 -17.40
N TYR A 565 7.98 -9.56 -17.70
CA TYR A 565 6.75 -8.85 -18.03
C TYR A 565 6.32 -9.10 -19.47
N ILE A 566 5.01 -9.24 -19.65
CA ILE A 566 4.34 -9.31 -20.96
C ILE A 566 3.18 -8.32 -21.00
N SER A 567 2.88 -7.81 -22.18
CA SER A 567 1.71 -6.95 -22.39
C SER A 567 0.57 -7.76 -22.99
N LEU A 568 -0.60 -7.67 -22.38
CA LEU A 568 -1.85 -8.24 -22.86
C LEU A 568 -2.80 -7.09 -23.22
N VAL A 569 -3.25 -7.09 -24.47
CA VAL A 569 -4.13 -6.06 -25.01
C VAL A 569 -5.49 -6.66 -25.30
N GLU A 570 -6.56 -5.99 -24.85
CA GLU A 570 -7.93 -6.44 -25.08
C GLU A 570 -8.20 -6.71 -26.58
N GLY A 571 -8.75 -7.89 -26.89
CA GLY A 571 -9.07 -8.30 -28.24
C GLY A 571 -7.88 -8.78 -29.09
N GLU A 572 -6.63 -8.68 -28.60
CA GLU A 572 -5.45 -9.23 -29.30
C GLU A 572 -5.15 -10.66 -28.84
N GLY A 573 -5.08 -11.60 -29.78
CA GLY A 573 -4.93 -13.04 -29.48
C GLY A 573 -3.53 -13.49 -29.06
N LYS A 574 -2.57 -12.56 -28.93
CA LYS A 574 -1.17 -12.84 -28.56
C LYS A 574 -0.68 -11.82 -27.55
N TRP A 575 0.19 -12.27 -26.68
CA TRP A 575 0.98 -11.40 -25.79
C TRP A 575 2.12 -10.71 -26.58
N LYS A 576 2.58 -9.57 -26.07
CA LYS A 576 3.72 -8.80 -26.60
C LYS A 576 4.84 -8.71 -25.57
#